data_37e6abcc9434af120cf4987f70ed1524
#
_entry.id   37e6abcc9434af120cf4987f70ed1524
#
_cell.length_a   1.000
_cell.length_b   1.000
_cell.length_c   1.000
_cell.angle_alpha   90.00
_cell.angle_beta   90.00
_cell.angle_gamma   90.00
#
_symmetry.space_group_name_H-M   'P 1'
#
loop_
_entity.id
_entity.type
_entity.pdbx_description
1 polymer ?
#
loop_
_entity_poly.entity_id
_entity_poly.type
_entity_poly.pdbx_seq_one_letter_code
_entity_poly.pdbx_strand_id
1 'polypeptide(L)'
;FATVFKNGQAYYDYASGVDGAPEVKIEDVGFKAADDYTLVCELENYLPYFLQYVKFEVMAPVYEPFYTEVGADLFGTAPEYICYNGPFYMSEWVLENSISCPKNESYWDADKVNLAGIKWVKYTDTNAKFNAFVGGELDVLDLTGEQRAMLEAEGYKPSNYMGGYSYWYWCNVKDTARDVANMNLRKAISAALDRKQIIATVYKNDNEPSPCLAYGISGVNTETFGEAVVAANGGNPLYAPTADLDSAKEYLAKALEELGYKDASEVSLCLMTSEGTQNELLSQVVQEQLRKSLGLNVTIEVLTITEWRARRNSLDFDVCFGGWGPDYNDPMTDLDLMMSTNGNNHTGYADADYDALIESTKTERDAAAREQIFVQAEMKLAEDMPVIPVYWRHEDYAASEKLVEGYARKPFQAYNFIYTKLAD
;
A
#
# COMPACT_ATOMS: atom_id res chain seq x y z
N PHE A 1 -8.51 1.14 13.09
CA PHE A 1 -8.33 -0.11 13.87
C PHE A 1 -9.33 -0.22 15.04
N ALA A 2 -9.64 0.81 15.81
CA ALA A 2 -10.62 0.74 16.92
C ALA A 2 -12.03 0.30 16.46
N THR A 3 -12.40 0.58 15.23
CA THR A 3 -13.75 0.35 14.66
C THR A 3 -14.18 -1.10 14.56
N VAL A 4 -13.23 -2.05 14.63
CA VAL A 4 -13.56 -3.49 14.50
C VAL A 4 -14.10 -4.08 15.79
N PHE A 5 -13.79 -3.47 16.95
CA PHE A 5 -14.29 -3.92 18.24
C PHE A 5 -15.64 -3.27 18.55
N LYS A 6 -16.51 -4.02 19.18
CA LYS A 6 -17.81 -3.52 19.64
C LYS A 6 -17.62 -2.23 20.45
N ASN A 7 -18.41 -1.22 20.15
CA ASN A 7 -18.30 0.14 20.72
C ASN A 7 -16.93 0.83 20.53
N GLY A 8 -16.00 0.27 19.77
CA GLY A 8 -14.64 0.82 19.62
C GLY A 8 -14.62 2.19 18.95
N GLN A 9 -15.42 2.39 17.88
CA GLN A 9 -15.55 3.70 17.23
C GLN A 9 -16.18 4.72 18.18
N ALA A 10 -17.28 4.36 18.84
CA ALA A 10 -17.96 5.27 19.75
C ALA A 10 -17.07 5.71 20.92
N TYR A 11 -16.25 4.80 21.46
CA TYR A 11 -15.25 5.14 22.46
C TYR A 11 -14.16 6.06 21.92
N TYR A 12 -13.66 5.79 20.71
CA TYR A 12 -12.66 6.64 20.07
C TYR A 12 -13.16 8.06 19.84
N ASP A 13 -14.38 8.21 19.33
CA ASP A 13 -15.00 9.52 19.09
C ASP A 13 -15.17 10.29 20.39
N TYR A 14 -15.66 9.64 21.45
CA TYR A 14 -15.79 10.23 22.79
C TYR A 14 -14.43 10.65 23.35
N ALA A 15 -13.44 9.74 23.35
CA ALA A 15 -12.10 10.01 23.89
C ALA A 15 -11.32 11.08 23.10
N SER A 16 -11.60 11.21 21.81
CA SER A 16 -11.02 12.23 20.92
C SER A 16 -11.75 13.59 20.98
N GLY A 17 -12.83 13.69 21.75
CA GLY A 17 -13.59 14.93 21.92
C GLY A 17 -14.40 15.34 20.68
N VAL A 18 -14.87 14.37 19.88
CA VAL A 18 -15.76 14.63 18.75
C VAL A 18 -17.05 15.24 19.27
N ASP A 19 -17.47 16.36 18.69
CA ASP A 19 -18.66 17.10 19.13
C ASP A 19 -19.92 16.23 18.97
N GLY A 20 -20.70 16.12 20.05
CA GLY A 20 -21.90 15.29 20.11
C GLY A 20 -21.69 13.79 20.28
N ALA A 21 -20.44 13.32 20.40
CA ALA A 21 -20.17 11.92 20.70
C ALA A 21 -20.74 11.50 22.06
N PRO A 22 -21.48 10.37 22.16
CA PRO A 22 -22.00 9.90 23.43
C PRO A 22 -20.86 9.43 24.34
N GLU A 23 -21.03 9.59 25.67
CA GLU A 23 -20.09 9.01 26.63
C GLU A 23 -20.10 7.47 26.53
N VAL A 24 -18.93 6.89 26.29
CA VAL A 24 -18.68 5.44 26.27
C VAL A 24 -17.53 5.13 27.21
N LYS A 25 -17.71 4.14 28.06
CA LYS A 25 -16.64 3.70 28.98
C LYS A 25 -15.74 2.68 28.30
N ILE A 26 -14.47 2.66 28.68
CA ILE A 26 -13.52 1.68 28.14
C ILE A 26 -13.96 0.24 28.41
N GLU A 27 -14.64 -0.01 29.54
CA GLU A 27 -15.17 -1.32 29.92
C GLU A 27 -16.30 -1.82 28.99
N ASP A 28 -16.93 -0.92 28.23
CA ASP A 28 -17.99 -1.25 27.26
C ASP A 28 -17.43 -1.61 25.89
N VAL A 29 -16.11 -1.37 25.66
CA VAL A 29 -15.44 -1.77 24.42
C VAL A 29 -15.26 -3.28 24.38
N GLY A 30 -15.45 -3.88 23.21
CA GLY A 30 -15.36 -5.31 22.97
C GLY A 30 -13.95 -5.92 23.09
N PHE A 31 -13.07 -5.36 23.89
CA PHE A 31 -11.70 -5.84 24.10
C PHE A 31 -11.43 -5.93 25.60
N LYS A 32 -11.47 -7.14 26.15
CA LYS A 32 -11.47 -7.36 27.62
C LYS A 32 -10.58 -8.50 28.04
N ALA A 33 -9.82 -8.31 29.13
CA ALA A 33 -9.22 -9.41 29.86
C ALA A 33 -10.28 -10.09 30.74
N ALA A 34 -10.60 -11.34 30.45
CA ALA A 34 -11.53 -12.12 31.28
C ALA A 34 -10.85 -12.69 32.54
N ASP A 35 -9.53 -12.96 32.42
CA ASP A 35 -8.63 -13.37 33.49
C ASP A 35 -7.18 -13.05 33.09
N ASP A 36 -6.20 -13.46 33.88
CA ASP A 36 -4.76 -13.18 33.67
C ASP A 36 -4.21 -13.75 32.35
N TYR A 37 -4.90 -14.69 31.69
CA TYR A 37 -4.43 -15.41 30.51
C TYR A 37 -5.44 -15.42 29.37
N THR A 38 -6.64 -14.84 29.56
CA THR A 38 -7.71 -14.90 28.59
C THR A 38 -8.10 -13.50 28.14
N LEU A 39 -7.88 -13.20 26.84
CA LEU A 39 -8.35 -11.99 26.18
C LEU A 39 -9.59 -12.32 25.36
N VAL A 40 -10.68 -11.60 25.58
CA VAL A 40 -11.92 -11.73 24.82
C VAL A 40 -12.08 -10.54 23.90
N CYS A 41 -12.18 -10.82 22.60
CA CYS A 41 -12.45 -9.84 21.56
C CYS A 41 -13.88 -10.03 21.03
N GLU A 42 -14.75 -9.06 21.31
CA GLU A 42 -16.10 -8.97 20.78
C GLU A 42 -16.08 -7.98 19.62
N LEU A 43 -16.39 -8.46 18.41
CA LEU A 43 -16.30 -7.66 17.19
C LEU A 43 -17.62 -6.94 16.92
N GLU A 44 -17.55 -5.76 16.33
CA GLU A 44 -18.74 -5.00 15.88
C GLU A 44 -19.44 -5.71 14.73
N ASN A 45 -18.67 -6.23 13.77
CA ASN A 45 -19.14 -6.92 12.58
C ASN A 45 -18.38 -8.23 12.35
N TYR A 46 -18.85 -9.03 11.40
CA TYR A 46 -18.13 -10.20 10.94
C TYR A 46 -16.83 -9.80 10.24
N LEU A 47 -15.70 -10.33 10.71
CA LEU A 47 -14.36 -10.02 10.22
C LEU A 47 -13.60 -11.32 9.93
N PRO A 48 -13.69 -11.90 8.72
CA PRO A 48 -13.08 -13.19 8.41
C PRO A 48 -11.55 -13.17 8.48
N TYR A 49 -10.93 -12.00 8.34
CA TYR A 49 -9.48 -11.78 8.41
C TYR A 49 -9.00 -11.32 9.80
N PHE A 50 -9.82 -11.41 10.87
CA PHE A 50 -9.47 -10.91 12.20
C PHE A 50 -8.12 -11.43 12.74
N LEU A 51 -7.80 -12.71 12.50
CA LEU A 51 -6.51 -13.28 12.93
C LEU A 51 -5.30 -12.69 12.18
N GLN A 52 -5.49 -12.12 11.01
CA GLN A 52 -4.46 -11.37 10.31
C GLN A 52 -4.38 -9.93 10.81
N TYR A 53 -5.54 -9.34 11.06
CA TYR A 53 -5.67 -8.01 11.63
C TYR A 53 -4.93 -7.85 12.97
N VAL A 54 -5.03 -8.84 13.87
CA VAL A 54 -4.31 -8.81 15.15
C VAL A 54 -2.80 -9.03 15.04
N LYS A 55 -2.28 -9.37 13.85
CA LYS A 55 -0.84 -9.45 13.59
C LYS A 55 -0.24 -8.12 13.14
N PHE A 56 -1.06 -7.16 12.81
CA PHE A 56 -0.60 -5.84 12.40
C PHE A 56 0.02 -5.12 13.60
N GLU A 57 1.11 -4.41 13.38
CA GLU A 57 1.93 -3.84 14.47
C GLU A 57 1.18 -2.89 15.40
N VAL A 58 0.13 -2.23 14.91
CA VAL A 58 -0.73 -1.35 15.73
C VAL A 58 -1.46 -2.12 16.84
N MET A 59 -1.62 -3.44 16.70
CA MET A 59 -2.20 -4.32 17.70
C MET A 59 -1.19 -4.89 18.69
N ALA A 60 0.10 -4.50 18.57
CA ALA A 60 1.11 -4.95 19.52
C ALA A 60 0.80 -4.45 20.93
N PRO A 61 0.91 -5.32 21.96
CA PRO A 61 0.60 -4.94 23.33
C PRO A 61 1.61 -3.91 23.88
N VAL A 62 1.08 -2.93 24.59
CA VAL A 62 1.88 -1.93 25.31
C VAL A 62 1.86 -2.27 26.81
N TYR A 63 3.03 -2.33 27.43
CA TYR A 63 3.13 -2.57 28.87
C TYR A 63 2.85 -1.27 29.64
N GLU A 64 1.63 -1.14 30.16
CA GLU A 64 1.11 0.07 30.78
C GLU A 64 1.99 0.65 31.89
N PRO A 65 2.56 -0.14 32.85
CA PRO A 65 3.42 0.43 33.89
C PRO A 65 4.62 1.16 33.31
N PHE A 66 5.29 0.60 32.32
CA PHE A 66 6.42 1.24 31.64
C PHE A 66 6.00 2.48 30.85
N TYR A 67 4.89 2.39 30.10
CA TYR A 67 4.35 3.54 29.39
C TYR A 67 4.00 4.71 30.29
N THR A 68 3.42 4.41 31.47
CA THR A 68 3.06 5.41 32.49
C THR A 68 4.30 6.05 33.11
N GLU A 69 5.35 5.26 33.36
CA GLU A 69 6.63 5.75 33.89
C GLU A 69 7.35 6.66 32.93
N VAL A 70 7.44 6.26 31.65
CA VAL A 70 8.13 7.02 30.59
C VAL A 70 7.32 8.25 30.15
N GLY A 71 6.01 8.13 30.07
CA GLY A 71 5.09 9.15 29.58
C GLY A 71 4.98 9.17 28.05
N ALA A 72 3.82 9.66 27.58
CA ALA A 72 3.46 9.66 26.16
C ALA A 72 4.45 10.42 25.26
N ASP A 73 5.05 11.50 25.76
CA ASP A 73 5.96 12.35 24.98
C ASP A 73 7.31 11.68 24.67
N LEU A 74 7.76 10.76 25.53
CA LEU A 74 9.04 10.09 25.37
C LEU A 74 8.91 8.66 24.84
N PHE A 75 7.77 7.99 25.06
CA PHE A 75 7.58 6.62 24.62
C PHE A 75 7.84 6.45 23.13
N GLY A 76 8.77 5.55 22.78
CA GLY A 76 9.14 5.28 21.38
C GLY A 76 10.15 6.25 20.76
N THR A 77 10.63 7.27 21.49
CA THR A 77 11.54 8.27 20.91
C THR A 77 13.02 7.90 21.00
N ALA A 78 13.38 6.93 21.84
CA ALA A 78 14.73 6.38 21.96
C ALA A 78 14.68 4.93 22.44
N PRO A 79 15.78 4.15 22.28
CA PRO A 79 15.83 2.74 22.70
C PRO A 79 15.43 2.50 24.15
N GLU A 80 15.84 3.35 25.06
CA GLU A 80 15.55 3.28 26.49
C GLU A 80 14.10 3.60 26.86
N TYR A 81 13.35 4.18 25.93
CA TYR A 81 11.93 4.53 26.09
C TYR A 81 10.98 3.55 25.40
N ILE A 82 11.46 2.31 25.17
CA ILE A 82 10.67 1.21 24.60
C ILE A 82 10.81 -0.02 25.51
N CYS A 83 9.71 -0.71 25.77
CA CYS A 83 9.70 -2.01 26.43
C CYS A 83 9.63 -3.12 25.36
N TYR A 84 10.58 -4.04 25.38
CA TYR A 84 10.74 -5.07 24.34
C TYR A 84 10.29 -6.44 24.85
N ASN A 85 9.50 -7.14 24.04
CA ASN A 85 9.12 -8.55 24.27
C ASN A 85 9.42 -9.43 23.05
N GLY A 86 10.03 -8.88 21.99
CA GLY A 86 10.39 -9.58 20.77
C GLY A 86 11.75 -10.30 20.82
N PRO A 87 12.13 -11.02 19.73
CA PRO A 87 13.38 -11.77 19.65
C PRO A 87 14.65 -10.90 19.62
N PHE A 88 14.50 -9.64 19.24
CA PHE A 88 15.57 -8.64 19.25
C PHE A 88 15.06 -7.37 19.93
N TYR A 89 15.98 -6.57 20.46
CA TYR A 89 15.67 -5.27 21.04
C TYR A 89 16.60 -4.20 20.47
N MET A 90 16.12 -2.98 20.32
CA MET A 90 16.94 -1.87 19.85
C MET A 90 17.86 -1.40 20.98
N SER A 91 19.17 -1.58 20.80
CA SER A 91 20.18 -1.15 21.77
C SER A 91 20.77 0.22 21.43
N GLU A 92 20.73 0.58 20.16
CA GLU A 92 21.30 1.82 19.66
C GLU A 92 20.50 2.31 18.45
N TRP A 93 20.23 3.59 18.42
CA TRP A 93 19.65 4.30 17.29
C TRP A 93 20.46 5.55 16.98
N VAL A 94 21.27 5.49 15.95
CA VAL A 94 22.00 6.64 15.42
C VAL A 94 21.16 7.23 14.29
N LEU A 95 20.52 8.37 14.57
CA LEU A 95 19.59 9.04 13.65
C LEU A 95 20.28 9.24 12.28
N GLU A 96 19.53 8.95 11.21
CA GLU A 96 19.99 9.04 9.83
C GLU A 96 21.21 8.15 9.47
N ASN A 97 21.59 7.21 10.31
CA ASN A 97 22.74 6.35 10.11
C ASN A 97 22.45 4.86 10.29
N SER A 98 22.12 4.42 11.51
CA SER A 98 21.96 2.99 11.80
C SER A 98 21.10 2.70 13.03
N ILE A 99 20.55 1.47 13.04
CA ILE A 99 19.89 0.87 14.20
C ILE A 99 20.55 -0.47 14.49
N SER A 100 20.94 -0.71 15.75
CA SER A 100 21.52 -1.97 16.22
C SER A 100 20.52 -2.70 17.11
N CYS A 101 20.24 -3.95 16.77
CA CYS A 101 19.25 -4.78 17.46
C CYS A 101 19.89 -6.12 17.85
N PRO A 102 20.55 -6.24 19.03
CA PRO A 102 21.03 -7.52 19.54
C PRO A 102 19.88 -8.47 19.88
N LYS A 103 20.19 -9.75 19.98
CA LYS A 103 19.27 -10.80 20.44
C LYS A 103 18.76 -10.50 21.84
N ASN A 104 17.47 -10.72 22.05
CA ASN A 104 16.84 -10.67 23.36
C ASN A 104 16.88 -12.07 24.00
N GLU A 105 17.81 -12.27 24.95
CA GLU A 105 17.96 -13.54 25.66
C GLU A 105 16.77 -13.86 26.58
N SER A 106 15.92 -12.88 26.88
CA SER A 106 14.68 -13.04 27.64
C SER A 106 13.47 -13.33 26.81
N TYR A 107 13.61 -13.40 25.47
CA TYR A 107 12.52 -13.76 24.57
C TYR A 107 12.03 -15.17 24.86
N TRP A 108 10.70 -15.38 24.86
CA TRP A 108 10.09 -16.67 25.24
C TRP A 108 10.57 -17.85 24.40
N ASP A 109 11.01 -17.63 23.15
CA ASP A 109 11.50 -18.64 22.22
C ASP A 109 12.97 -18.37 21.82
N ALA A 110 13.75 -17.81 22.73
CA ALA A 110 15.14 -17.37 22.48
C ALA A 110 16.03 -18.51 21.97
N ASP A 111 15.79 -19.76 22.40
CA ASP A 111 16.57 -20.93 21.95
C ASP A 111 16.48 -21.19 20.45
N LYS A 112 15.45 -20.70 19.76
CA LYS A 112 15.30 -20.79 18.30
C LYS A 112 15.87 -19.59 17.52
N VAL A 113 16.26 -18.54 18.22
CA VAL A 113 16.87 -17.35 17.60
C VAL A 113 18.37 -17.59 17.47
N ASN A 114 18.84 -17.76 16.23
CA ASN A 114 20.24 -18.13 15.95
C ASN A 114 21.15 -16.92 15.72
N LEU A 115 20.59 -15.78 15.28
CA LEU A 115 21.37 -14.58 15.06
C LEU A 115 21.74 -13.91 16.39
N ALA A 116 22.98 -13.46 16.52
CA ALA A 116 23.42 -12.64 17.65
C ALA A 116 22.78 -11.24 17.64
N GLY A 117 22.35 -10.77 16.48
CA GLY A 117 21.68 -9.48 16.30
C GLY A 117 21.49 -9.13 14.85
N ILE A 118 20.83 -7.99 14.63
CA ILE A 118 20.55 -7.39 13.34
C ILE A 118 21.03 -5.95 13.38
N LYS A 119 21.70 -5.49 12.32
CA LYS A 119 22.06 -4.09 12.17
C LYS A 119 21.44 -3.54 10.88
N TRP A 120 20.66 -2.50 11.02
CA TRP A 120 20.11 -1.72 9.90
C TRP A 120 21.04 -0.55 9.64
N VAL A 121 21.41 -0.36 8.37
CA VAL A 121 22.28 0.74 7.96
C VAL A 121 21.57 1.55 6.87
N LYS A 122 21.51 2.87 7.06
CA LYS A 122 20.95 3.79 6.08
C LYS A 122 21.98 4.16 5.04
N TYR A 123 21.65 3.96 3.78
CA TYR A 123 22.38 4.46 2.62
C TYR A 123 21.51 5.47 1.87
N THR A 124 22.07 6.61 1.54
CA THR A 124 21.41 7.63 0.71
C THR A 124 21.69 7.44 -0.78
N ASP A 125 22.83 6.82 -1.10
CA ASP A 125 23.24 6.50 -2.47
C ASP A 125 23.00 5.01 -2.77
N THR A 126 22.23 4.74 -3.81
CA THR A 126 21.82 3.38 -4.22
C THR A 126 23.02 2.56 -4.72
N ASN A 127 24.02 3.18 -5.36
CA ASN A 127 25.21 2.48 -5.83
C ASN A 127 26.17 2.16 -4.68
N ALA A 128 26.32 3.07 -3.71
CA ALA A 128 27.08 2.80 -2.50
C ALA A 128 26.48 1.62 -1.72
N LYS A 129 25.14 1.57 -1.57
CA LYS A 129 24.41 0.46 -0.96
C LYS A 129 24.67 -0.86 -1.72
N PHE A 130 24.60 -0.85 -3.05
CA PHE A 130 24.88 -2.01 -3.88
C PHE A 130 26.32 -2.51 -3.72
N ASN A 131 27.31 -1.60 -3.76
CA ASN A 131 28.71 -1.93 -3.57
C ASN A 131 28.99 -2.51 -2.18
N ALA A 132 28.31 -2.03 -1.13
CA ALA A 132 28.42 -2.58 0.22
C ALA A 132 27.92 -4.05 0.28
N PHE A 133 26.86 -4.38 -0.45
CA PHE A 133 26.40 -5.78 -0.57
C PHE A 133 27.42 -6.64 -1.32
N VAL A 134 27.88 -6.20 -2.48
CA VAL A 134 28.90 -6.93 -3.28
C VAL A 134 30.20 -7.09 -2.49
N GLY A 135 30.57 -6.09 -1.69
CA GLY A 135 31.75 -6.12 -0.80
C GLY A 135 31.57 -6.98 0.46
N GLY A 136 30.36 -7.51 0.70
CA GLY A 136 30.06 -8.37 1.87
C GLY A 136 29.87 -7.62 3.19
N GLU A 137 29.64 -6.29 3.13
CA GLU A 137 29.32 -5.43 4.28
C GLU A 137 27.82 -5.49 4.64
N LEU A 138 26.96 -5.80 3.66
CA LEU A 138 25.54 -6.03 3.81
C LEU A 138 25.19 -7.48 3.49
N ASP A 139 24.34 -8.07 4.30
CA ASP A 139 23.85 -9.45 4.09
C ASP A 139 22.53 -9.50 3.31
N VAL A 140 21.78 -8.41 3.26
CA VAL A 140 20.51 -8.30 2.54
C VAL A 140 20.42 -6.95 1.83
N LEU A 141 19.93 -6.96 0.61
CA LEU A 141 19.80 -5.77 -0.23
C LEU A 141 18.52 -5.85 -1.07
N ASP A 142 17.68 -4.80 -1.03
CA ASP A 142 16.63 -4.59 -2.01
C ASP A 142 17.23 -4.06 -3.31
N LEU A 143 16.84 -4.65 -4.43
CA LEU A 143 17.43 -4.40 -5.74
C LEU A 143 16.53 -3.52 -6.61
N THR A 144 17.15 -2.64 -7.38
CA THR A 144 16.52 -2.13 -8.60
C THR A 144 16.61 -3.17 -9.71
N GLY A 145 15.76 -3.05 -10.77
CA GLY A 145 15.85 -3.96 -11.91
C GLY A 145 17.22 -3.95 -12.60
N GLU A 146 17.91 -2.80 -12.62
CA GLU A 146 19.29 -2.71 -13.16
C GLU A 146 20.30 -3.47 -12.28
N GLN A 147 20.21 -3.32 -10.97
CA GLN A 147 21.09 -4.03 -10.02
C GLN A 147 20.82 -5.55 -10.05
N ARG A 148 19.56 -5.95 -10.19
CA ARG A 148 19.19 -7.36 -10.41
C ARG A 148 19.91 -7.91 -11.64
N ALA A 149 19.80 -7.25 -12.80
CA ALA A 149 20.46 -7.66 -14.03
C ALA A 149 22.00 -7.73 -13.89
N MET A 150 22.60 -6.79 -13.13
CA MET A 150 24.05 -6.83 -12.86
C MET A 150 24.44 -8.08 -12.05
N LEU A 151 23.70 -8.41 -10.99
CA LEU A 151 23.98 -9.61 -10.19
C LEU A 151 23.74 -10.91 -10.97
N GLU A 152 22.69 -10.97 -11.80
CA GLU A 152 22.42 -12.11 -12.67
C GLU A 152 23.54 -12.34 -13.70
N ALA A 153 24.13 -11.25 -14.24
CA ALA A 153 25.27 -11.33 -15.15
C ALA A 153 26.55 -11.91 -14.47
N GLU A 154 26.68 -11.70 -13.15
CA GLU A 154 27.76 -12.27 -12.34
C GLU A 154 27.43 -13.71 -11.84
N GLY A 155 26.27 -14.27 -12.24
CA GLY A 155 25.84 -15.61 -11.86
C GLY A 155 25.11 -15.70 -10.52
N TYR A 156 24.83 -14.59 -9.87
CA TYR A 156 24.02 -14.53 -8.68
C TYR A 156 22.54 -14.77 -9.04
N LYS A 157 21.77 -15.32 -8.12
CA LYS A 157 20.32 -15.55 -8.31
C LYS A 157 19.53 -14.71 -7.32
N PRO A 158 19.16 -13.50 -7.69
CA PRO A 158 18.28 -12.68 -6.86
C PRO A 158 16.95 -13.37 -6.63
N SER A 159 16.33 -13.10 -5.52
CA SER A 159 14.98 -13.54 -5.20
C SER A 159 13.98 -12.46 -5.59
N ASN A 160 12.80 -12.91 -6.03
CA ASN A 160 11.66 -12.04 -6.32
C ASN A 160 10.46 -12.50 -5.51
N TYR A 161 9.64 -11.56 -5.07
CA TYR A 161 8.35 -11.86 -4.47
C TYR A 161 7.34 -10.75 -4.79
N MET A 162 6.08 -11.14 -4.81
CA MET A 162 4.97 -10.18 -4.94
C MET A 162 4.82 -9.43 -3.60
N GLY A 163 5.13 -8.14 -3.61
CA GLY A 163 5.19 -7.32 -2.39
C GLY A 163 3.83 -6.97 -1.78
N GLY A 164 2.76 -7.14 -2.55
CA GLY A 164 1.41 -6.79 -2.12
C GLY A 164 1.00 -5.34 -2.42
N TYR A 165 1.91 -4.50 -2.85
CA TYR A 165 1.60 -3.08 -3.13
C TYR A 165 1.01 -2.87 -4.51
N SER A 166 -0.12 -2.13 -4.57
CA SER A 166 -0.71 -1.61 -5.79
C SER A 166 -0.43 -0.11 -5.91
N TYR A 167 -0.10 0.34 -7.13
CA TYR A 167 0.21 1.72 -7.43
C TYR A 167 -0.71 2.29 -8.49
N TRP A 168 -1.23 3.50 -8.23
CA TRP A 168 -2.19 4.16 -9.08
C TRP A 168 -2.05 5.69 -9.02
N TYR A 169 -2.79 6.37 -9.87
CA TYR A 169 -3.08 7.78 -9.73
C TYR A 169 -4.42 7.98 -9.03
N TRP A 170 -4.45 8.73 -7.92
CA TRP A 170 -5.68 9.30 -7.39
C TRP A 170 -6.12 10.46 -8.25
N CYS A 171 -7.37 10.51 -8.66
CA CYS A 171 -7.97 11.62 -9.39
C CYS A 171 -8.84 12.44 -8.43
N ASN A 172 -8.68 13.75 -8.40
CA ASN A 172 -9.57 14.60 -7.62
C ASN A 172 -10.93 14.69 -8.33
N VAL A 173 -11.87 13.85 -7.90
CA VAL A 173 -13.23 13.82 -8.48
C VAL A 173 -14.20 14.73 -7.73
N LYS A 174 -13.80 15.29 -6.59
CA LYS A 174 -14.63 16.14 -5.75
C LYS A 174 -14.71 17.57 -6.26
N ASP A 175 -13.61 18.11 -6.73
CA ASP A 175 -13.55 19.50 -7.21
C ASP A 175 -13.95 19.54 -8.69
N THR A 176 -15.22 19.82 -8.95
CA THR A 176 -15.80 19.86 -10.29
C THR A 176 -15.29 21.01 -11.15
N ALA A 177 -14.51 21.94 -10.61
CA ALA A 177 -13.83 22.98 -11.38
C ALA A 177 -12.55 22.47 -12.06
N ARG A 178 -12.08 21.27 -11.71
CA ARG A 178 -10.93 20.62 -12.31
C ARG A 178 -11.37 19.73 -13.48
N ASP A 179 -10.66 19.78 -14.58
CA ASP A 179 -11.01 18.97 -15.77
C ASP A 179 -11.00 17.47 -15.47
N VAL A 180 -10.10 17.01 -14.56
CA VAL A 180 -10.01 15.60 -14.15
C VAL A 180 -11.26 15.09 -13.40
N ALA A 181 -12.13 15.97 -12.92
CA ALA A 181 -13.44 15.56 -12.36
C ALA A 181 -14.35 14.97 -13.45
N ASN A 182 -14.09 15.25 -14.73
CA ASN A 182 -14.79 14.63 -15.85
C ASN A 182 -14.41 13.15 -15.98
N MET A 183 -15.41 12.26 -15.88
CA MET A 183 -15.21 10.81 -15.91
C MET A 183 -14.64 10.33 -17.27
N ASN A 184 -15.11 10.88 -18.38
CA ASN A 184 -14.62 10.51 -19.69
C ASN A 184 -13.15 10.93 -19.90
N LEU A 185 -12.72 12.04 -19.31
CA LEU A 185 -11.29 12.42 -19.32
C LEU A 185 -10.44 11.39 -18.56
N ARG A 186 -10.86 10.95 -17.37
CA ARG A 186 -10.15 9.90 -16.61
C ARG A 186 -10.07 8.58 -17.38
N LYS A 187 -11.17 8.17 -18.03
CA LYS A 187 -11.21 6.99 -18.89
C LYS A 187 -10.26 7.13 -20.08
N ALA A 188 -10.22 8.31 -20.71
CA ALA A 188 -9.29 8.60 -21.81
C ALA A 188 -7.83 8.49 -21.35
N ILE A 189 -7.48 9.06 -20.20
CA ILE A 189 -6.15 8.97 -19.61
C ILE A 189 -5.80 7.50 -19.34
N SER A 190 -6.68 6.73 -18.66
CA SER A 190 -6.42 5.32 -18.34
C SER A 190 -6.22 4.46 -19.58
N ALA A 191 -7.04 4.65 -20.61
CA ALA A 191 -6.96 3.90 -21.87
C ALA A 191 -5.70 4.26 -22.70
N ALA A 192 -5.18 5.48 -22.55
CA ALA A 192 -3.98 5.93 -23.24
C ALA A 192 -2.67 5.42 -22.62
N LEU A 193 -2.70 4.85 -21.39
CA LEU A 193 -1.50 4.37 -20.73
C LEU A 193 -1.07 3.01 -21.27
N ASP A 194 0.16 2.91 -21.77
CA ASP A 194 0.85 1.65 -21.99
C ASP A 194 1.61 1.27 -20.71
N ARG A 195 0.95 0.51 -19.84
CA ARG A 195 1.46 0.09 -18.54
C ARG A 195 2.68 -0.82 -18.65
N LYS A 196 2.70 -1.71 -19.67
CA LYS A 196 3.87 -2.57 -19.94
C LYS A 196 5.09 -1.74 -20.32
N GLN A 197 4.92 -0.72 -21.17
CA GLN A 197 6.00 0.18 -21.53
C GLN A 197 6.48 1.00 -20.32
N ILE A 198 5.56 1.47 -19.47
CA ILE A 198 5.91 2.18 -18.23
C ILE A 198 6.81 1.28 -17.36
N ILE A 199 6.40 0.04 -17.08
CA ILE A 199 7.17 -0.89 -16.27
C ILE A 199 8.54 -1.16 -16.87
N ALA A 200 8.60 -1.48 -18.16
CA ALA A 200 9.85 -1.77 -18.87
C ALA A 200 10.81 -0.57 -18.92
N THR A 201 10.29 0.65 -18.93
CA THR A 201 11.11 1.87 -19.02
C THR A 201 11.59 2.35 -17.66
N VAL A 202 10.67 2.36 -16.68
CA VAL A 202 10.90 2.98 -15.36
C VAL A 202 11.53 2.00 -14.38
N TYR A 203 10.95 0.80 -14.26
CA TYR A 203 11.29 -0.15 -13.20
C TYR A 203 12.24 -1.25 -13.66
N LYS A 204 12.11 -1.71 -14.91
CA LYS A 204 12.96 -2.76 -15.51
C LYS A 204 12.99 -4.04 -14.68
N ASN A 205 11.86 -4.39 -14.11
CA ASN A 205 11.66 -5.54 -13.22
C ASN A 205 10.36 -6.29 -13.55
N ASP A 206 9.98 -7.24 -12.69
CA ASP A 206 8.80 -8.09 -12.89
C ASP A 206 7.49 -7.47 -12.39
N ASN A 207 7.42 -6.15 -12.15
CA ASN A 207 6.16 -5.48 -11.87
C ASN A 207 5.13 -5.83 -12.94
N GLU A 208 3.87 -5.99 -12.53
CA GLU A 208 2.79 -6.35 -13.44
C GLU A 208 1.81 -5.19 -13.64
N PRO A 209 1.28 -4.98 -14.87
CA PRO A 209 0.17 -4.07 -15.06
C PRO A 209 -1.00 -4.46 -14.16
N SER A 210 -1.53 -3.55 -13.36
CA SER A 210 -2.66 -3.84 -12.47
C SER A 210 -3.93 -4.13 -13.27
N PRO A 211 -4.49 -5.34 -13.21
CA PRO A 211 -5.76 -5.66 -13.86
C PRO A 211 -6.98 -5.15 -13.09
N CYS A 212 -6.82 -4.92 -11.79
CA CYS A 212 -7.80 -4.36 -10.85
C CYS A 212 -7.04 -3.75 -9.67
N LEU A 213 -7.74 -3.16 -8.69
CA LEU A 213 -7.10 -2.47 -7.56
C LEU A 213 -6.48 -3.45 -6.56
N ALA A 214 -7.25 -4.41 -6.07
CA ALA A 214 -6.85 -5.38 -5.04
C ALA A 214 -6.27 -6.69 -5.63
N TYR A 215 -5.42 -6.61 -6.65
CA TYR A 215 -4.97 -7.75 -7.48
C TYR A 215 -4.39 -8.91 -6.69
N GLY A 216 -3.37 -8.69 -5.89
CA GLY A 216 -2.56 -9.75 -5.26
C GLY A 216 -3.10 -10.26 -3.91
N ILE A 217 -4.30 -9.85 -3.53
CA ILE A 217 -5.01 -10.43 -2.39
C ILE A 217 -5.42 -11.87 -2.75
N SER A 218 -5.40 -12.80 -1.78
CA SER A 218 -5.80 -14.18 -2.01
C SER A 218 -7.25 -14.27 -2.44
N GLY A 219 -7.53 -15.04 -3.49
CA GLY A 219 -8.88 -15.36 -3.91
C GLY A 219 -9.49 -16.53 -3.10
N VAL A 220 -10.79 -16.69 -3.17
CA VAL A 220 -11.50 -17.81 -2.49
C VAL A 220 -11.36 -19.09 -3.28
N ASN A 221 -11.51 -19.03 -4.60
CA ASN A 221 -11.42 -20.18 -5.51
C ASN A 221 -10.34 -20.01 -6.59
N THR A 222 -9.56 -18.94 -6.51
CA THR A 222 -8.44 -18.58 -7.39
C THR A 222 -7.19 -18.34 -6.55
N GLU A 223 -6.03 -18.27 -7.16
CA GLU A 223 -4.80 -17.95 -6.44
C GLU A 223 -4.86 -16.50 -5.91
N THR A 224 -5.31 -15.57 -6.76
CA THR A 224 -5.49 -14.17 -6.39
C THR A 224 -6.94 -13.72 -6.62
N PHE A 225 -7.37 -12.71 -5.87
CA PHE A 225 -8.64 -12.03 -6.07
C PHE A 225 -8.72 -11.38 -7.47
N GLY A 226 -7.59 -10.86 -7.98
CA GLY A 226 -7.55 -10.31 -9.33
C GLY A 226 -7.89 -11.31 -10.42
N GLU A 227 -7.56 -12.58 -10.26
CA GLU A 227 -8.00 -13.64 -11.19
C GLU A 227 -9.53 -13.81 -11.17
N ALA A 228 -10.15 -13.71 -9.99
CA ALA A 228 -11.60 -13.75 -9.87
C ALA A 228 -12.26 -12.54 -10.58
N VAL A 229 -11.67 -11.34 -10.44
CA VAL A 229 -12.12 -10.13 -11.14
C VAL A 229 -12.01 -10.30 -12.65
N VAL A 230 -10.86 -10.74 -13.14
CA VAL A 230 -10.62 -10.98 -14.58
C VAL A 230 -11.58 -12.03 -15.13
N ALA A 231 -11.80 -13.13 -14.41
CA ALA A 231 -12.74 -14.17 -14.81
C ALA A 231 -14.18 -13.63 -14.91
N ALA A 232 -14.60 -12.81 -13.94
CA ALA A 232 -15.94 -12.19 -13.94
C ALA A 232 -16.10 -11.16 -15.08
N ASN A 233 -15.01 -10.54 -15.52
CA ASN A 233 -14.97 -9.62 -16.68
C ASN A 233 -14.72 -10.33 -18.02
N GLY A 234 -15.15 -11.57 -18.15
CA GLY A 234 -15.05 -12.34 -19.40
C GLY A 234 -13.61 -12.69 -19.81
N GLY A 235 -12.69 -12.77 -18.86
CA GLY A 235 -11.28 -13.08 -19.07
C GLY A 235 -10.41 -11.86 -19.41
N ASN A 236 -10.95 -10.66 -19.30
CA ASN A 236 -10.22 -9.42 -19.58
C ASN A 236 -9.90 -8.65 -18.29
N PRO A 237 -8.73 -7.99 -18.21
CA PRO A 237 -8.45 -7.07 -17.11
C PRO A 237 -9.40 -5.86 -17.18
N LEU A 238 -9.72 -5.27 -16.04
CA LEU A 238 -10.50 -4.02 -15.98
C LEU A 238 -9.70 -2.83 -16.54
N TYR A 239 -8.38 -2.87 -16.37
CA TYR A 239 -7.46 -1.85 -16.87
C TYR A 239 -6.49 -2.48 -17.87
N ALA A 240 -6.51 -2.02 -19.10
CA ALA A 240 -5.71 -2.59 -20.19
C ALA A 240 -4.20 -2.54 -19.88
N PRO A 241 -3.44 -3.63 -20.11
CA PRO A 241 -2.00 -3.66 -19.88
C PRO A 241 -1.19 -2.82 -20.88
N THR A 242 -1.77 -2.54 -22.06
CA THR A 242 -1.21 -1.71 -23.13
C THR A 242 -2.24 -0.66 -23.54
N ALA A 243 -1.79 0.42 -24.16
CA ALA A 243 -2.69 1.49 -24.58
C ALA A 243 -3.74 0.99 -25.60
N ASP A 244 -4.99 1.36 -25.34
CA ASP A 244 -6.11 1.27 -26.28
C ASP A 244 -6.40 2.69 -26.81
N LEU A 245 -5.72 3.04 -27.90
CA LEU A 245 -5.77 4.41 -28.43
C LEU A 245 -7.11 4.75 -29.10
N ASP A 246 -7.85 3.77 -29.56
CA ASP A 246 -9.17 4.00 -30.15
C ASP A 246 -10.18 4.37 -29.06
N SER A 247 -10.27 3.57 -28.00
CA SER A 247 -11.08 3.90 -26.83
C SER A 247 -10.63 5.21 -26.16
N ALA A 248 -9.33 5.45 -26.05
CA ALA A 248 -8.79 6.66 -25.45
C ALA A 248 -9.26 7.93 -26.20
N LYS A 249 -9.23 7.92 -27.52
CA LYS A 249 -9.70 9.03 -28.37
C LYS A 249 -11.22 9.20 -28.31
N GLU A 250 -11.97 8.10 -28.27
CA GLU A 250 -13.44 8.14 -28.13
C GLU A 250 -13.84 8.80 -26.80
N TYR A 251 -13.21 8.38 -25.69
CA TYR A 251 -13.45 8.99 -24.39
C TYR A 251 -13.02 10.45 -24.34
N LEU A 252 -11.88 10.79 -24.94
CA LEU A 252 -11.42 12.18 -25.00
C LEU A 252 -12.41 13.07 -25.77
N ALA A 253 -12.94 12.59 -26.90
CA ALA A 253 -13.92 13.36 -27.66
C ALA A 253 -15.19 13.67 -26.84
N LYS A 254 -15.67 12.68 -26.07
CA LYS A 254 -16.80 12.87 -25.13
C LYS A 254 -16.44 13.87 -24.02
N ALA A 255 -15.25 13.74 -23.46
CA ALA A 255 -14.77 14.65 -22.40
C ALA A 255 -14.69 16.10 -22.91
N LEU A 256 -14.14 16.33 -24.10
CA LEU A 256 -14.06 17.67 -24.69
C LEU A 256 -15.45 18.28 -24.94
N GLU A 257 -16.40 17.48 -25.42
CA GLU A 257 -17.79 17.93 -25.61
C GLU A 257 -18.42 18.35 -24.27
N GLU A 258 -18.27 17.50 -23.21
CA GLU A 258 -18.82 17.76 -21.89
C GLU A 258 -18.17 18.96 -21.18
N LEU A 259 -16.86 19.17 -21.39
CA LEU A 259 -16.11 20.32 -20.87
C LEU A 259 -16.31 21.60 -21.69
N GLY A 260 -16.88 21.49 -22.89
CA GLY A 260 -17.08 22.63 -23.81
C GLY A 260 -15.79 23.05 -24.52
N TYR A 261 -14.79 22.20 -24.62
CA TYR A 261 -13.50 22.43 -25.26
C TYR A 261 -13.52 22.03 -26.75
N LYS A 262 -12.72 22.70 -27.54
CA LYS A 262 -12.58 22.43 -28.97
C LYS A 262 -11.37 21.58 -29.31
N ASP A 263 -10.37 21.63 -28.43
CA ASP A 263 -9.09 20.98 -28.65
C ASP A 263 -8.53 20.41 -27.33
N ALA A 264 -7.81 19.30 -27.40
CA ALA A 264 -7.23 18.63 -26.25
C ALA A 264 -6.21 19.50 -25.49
N SER A 265 -5.62 20.50 -26.17
CA SER A 265 -4.68 21.44 -25.53
C SER A 265 -5.34 22.41 -24.55
N GLU A 266 -6.68 22.51 -24.57
CA GLU A 266 -7.44 23.31 -23.60
C GLU A 266 -7.59 22.61 -22.23
N VAL A 267 -7.37 21.27 -22.20
CA VAL A 267 -7.42 20.49 -20.97
C VAL A 267 -6.25 20.89 -20.05
N SER A 268 -6.57 21.25 -18.81
CA SER A 268 -5.59 21.51 -17.76
C SER A 268 -5.39 20.23 -16.93
N LEU A 269 -4.17 19.68 -16.93
CA LEU A 269 -3.84 18.49 -16.16
C LEU A 269 -2.44 18.58 -15.57
N CYS A 270 -2.33 18.41 -14.24
CA CYS A 270 -1.07 18.35 -13.53
C CYS A 270 -0.89 16.98 -12.86
N LEU A 271 0.22 16.31 -13.14
CA LEU A 271 0.66 15.10 -12.45
C LEU A 271 1.48 15.49 -11.22
N MET A 272 0.91 15.36 -10.04
CA MET A 272 1.60 15.58 -8.77
C MET A 272 2.26 14.29 -8.30
N THR A 273 3.55 14.37 -7.96
CA THR A 273 4.34 13.24 -7.46
C THR A 273 5.28 13.68 -6.34
N SER A 274 5.71 12.73 -5.50
CA SER A 274 6.82 12.99 -4.57
C SER A 274 8.16 12.85 -5.27
N GLU A 275 9.17 13.56 -4.75
CA GLU A 275 10.56 13.44 -5.18
C GLU A 275 11.05 11.99 -5.18
N GLY A 276 11.94 11.67 -6.09
CA GLY A 276 12.55 10.35 -6.27
C GLY A 276 12.67 9.97 -7.74
N THR A 277 13.83 9.46 -8.12
CA THR A 277 14.19 9.20 -9.52
C THR A 277 13.14 8.39 -10.29
N GLN A 278 12.58 7.34 -9.66
CA GLN A 278 11.57 6.52 -10.32
C GLN A 278 10.22 7.23 -10.45
N ASN A 279 9.80 8.01 -9.44
CA ASN A 279 8.55 8.75 -9.48
C ASN A 279 8.57 9.86 -10.54
N GLU A 280 9.70 10.57 -10.63
CA GLU A 280 9.92 11.61 -11.63
C GLU A 280 9.95 11.02 -13.05
N LEU A 281 10.69 9.91 -13.24
CA LEU A 281 10.75 9.23 -14.53
C LEU A 281 9.38 8.68 -14.94
N LEU A 282 8.62 8.09 -14.01
CA LEU A 282 7.24 7.64 -14.26
C LEU A 282 6.39 8.80 -14.76
N SER A 283 6.41 9.93 -14.07
CA SER A 283 5.61 11.10 -14.44
C SER A 283 5.98 11.63 -15.83
N GLN A 284 7.27 11.64 -16.18
CA GLN A 284 7.75 12.02 -17.52
C GLN A 284 7.28 11.04 -18.60
N VAL A 285 7.33 9.72 -18.33
CA VAL A 285 6.86 8.70 -19.29
C VAL A 285 5.36 8.82 -19.50
N VAL A 286 4.56 9.00 -18.45
CA VAL A 286 3.11 9.19 -18.55
C VAL A 286 2.77 10.50 -19.27
N GLN A 287 3.41 11.61 -18.93
CA GLN A 287 3.26 12.88 -19.63
C GLN A 287 3.49 12.71 -21.14
N GLU A 288 4.55 12.03 -21.54
CA GLU A 288 4.89 11.83 -22.94
C GLU A 288 3.90 10.89 -23.64
N GLN A 289 3.40 9.84 -22.96
CA GLN A 289 2.35 8.99 -23.51
C GLN A 289 1.06 9.78 -23.76
N LEU A 290 0.60 10.58 -22.80
CA LEU A 290 -0.61 11.39 -22.94
C LEU A 290 -0.46 12.49 -24.00
N ARG A 291 0.71 13.13 -24.07
CA ARG A 291 1.02 14.12 -25.10
C ARG A 291 0.97 13.51 -26.51
N LYS A 292 1.59 12.34 -26.72
CA LYS A 292 1.65 11.70 -28.04
C LYS A 292 0.32 11.10 -28.48
N SER A 293 -0.40 10.46 -27.57
CA SER A 293 -1.61 9.71 -27.89
C SER A 293 -2.86 10.59 -27.96
N LEU A 294 -2.96 11.57 -27.08
CA LEU A 294 -4.17 12.40 -26.89
C LEU A 294 -3.96 13.88 -27.20
N GLY A 295 -2.71 14.35 -27.35
CA GLY A 295 -2.43 15.78 -27.53
C GLY A 295 -2.63 16.63 -26.28
N LEU A 296 -2.71 16.01 -25.10
CA LEU A 296 -2.90 16.73 -23.84
C LEU A 296 -1.64 17.52 -23.45
N ASN A 297 -1.86 18.72 -22.91
CA ASN A 297 -0.79 19.53 -22.33
C ASN A 297 -0.70 19.25 -20.81
N VAL A 298 0.12 18.27 -20.45
CA VAL A 298 0.26 17.79 -19.07
C VAL A 298 1.47 18.44 -18.40
N THR A 299 1.31 19.01 -17.22
CA THR A 299 2.41 19.49 -16.37
C THR A 299 2.78 18.46 -15.31
N ILE A 300 3.99 18.57 -14.75
CA ILE A 300 4.47 17.71 -13.65
C ILE A 300 4.85 18.61 -12.49
N GLU A 301 4.42 18.24 -11.30
CA GLU A 301 4.79 18.90 -10.06
C GLU A 301 5.44 17.86 -9.13
N VAL A 302 6.72 18.10 -8.79
CA VAL A 302 7.51 17.24 -7.91
C VAL A 302 7.63 17.94 -6.55
N LEU A 303 7.23 17.25 -5.48
CA LEU A 303 7.15 17.80 -4.14
C LEU A 303 7.96 16.96 -3.15
N THR A 304 8.39 17.58 -2.06
CA THR A 304 8.89 16.81 -0.91
C THR A 304 7.80 15.86 -0.40
N ILE A 305 8.19 14.74 0.20
CA ILE A 305 7.22 13.76 0.72
C ILE A 305 6.24 14.39 1.73
N THR A 306 6.70 15.36 2.51
CA THR A 306 5.87 16.06 3.50
C THR A 306 4.82 16.94 2.82
N GLU A 307 5.21 17.71 1.83
CA GLU A 307 4.32 18.60 1.07
C GLU A 307 3.34 17.79 0.21
N TRP A 308 3.85 16.74 -0.46
CA TRP A 308 3.02 15.81 -1.21
C TRP A 308 1.91 15.20 -0.34
N ARG A 309 2.24 14.74 0.89
CA ARG A 309 1.23 14.21 1.83
C ARG A 309 0.21 15.27 2.24
N ALA A 310 0.66 16.49 2.54
CA ALA A 310 -0.22 17.57 2.94
C ALA A 310 -1.23 17.92 1.83
N ARG A 311 -0.77 18.09 0.59
CA ARG A 311 -1.62 18.41 -0.55
C ARG A 311 -2.53 17.25 -0.95
N ARG A 312 -2.03 16.00 -0.94
CA ARG A 312 -2.86 14.81 -1.14
C ARG A 312 -4.01 14.76 -0.14
N ASN A 313 -3.72 14.94 1.14
CA ASN A 313 -4.72 14.86 2.21
C ASN A 313 -5.75 16.01 2.15
N SER A 314 -5.37 17.17 1.63
CA SER A 314 -6.29 18.30 1.42
C SER A 314 -7.00 18.28 0.06
N LEU A 315 -6.76 17.27 -0.78
CA LEU A 315 -7.27 17.18 -2.16
C LEU A 315 -6.86 18.37 -3.04
N ASP A 316 -5.67 18.94 -2.81
CA ASP A 316 -5.15 20.04 -3.62
C ASP A 316 -4.25 19.52 -4.75
N PHE A 317 -4.83 18.85 -5.72
CA PHE A 317 -4.17 18.31 -6.91
C PHE A 317 -5.20 17.97 -7.99
N ASP A 318 -4.78 17.78 -9.24
CA ASP A 318 -5.60 17.17 -10.28
C ASP A 318 -5.45 15.65 -10.24
N VAL A 319 -4.23 15.17 -10.43
CA VAL A 319 -3.88 13.74 -10.39
C VAL A 319 -2.63 13.55 -9.53
N CYS A 320 -2.70 12.64 -8.54
CA CYS A 320 -1.62 12.40 -7.60
C CYS A 320 -1.16 10.94 -7.69
N PHE A 321 0.14 10.72 -7.96
CA PHE A 321 0.71 9.37 -8.00
C PHE A 321 1.03 8.85 -6.60
N GLY A 322 0.66 7.59 -6.34
CA GLY A 322 1.00 6.86 -5.14
C GLY A 322 0.41 5.46 -5.15
N GLY A 323 0.22 4.85 -4.00
CA GLY A 323 -0.28 3.48 -3.90
C GLY A 323 -0.64 3.10 -2.48
N TRP A 324 -1.00 1.86 -2.31
CA TRP A 324 -1.32 1.24 -1.03
C TRP A 324 -0.64 -0.12 -0.89
N GLY A 325 -0.15 -0.41 0.31
CA GLY A 325 0.27 -1.74 0.71
C GLY A 325 -0.80 -2.32 1.63
N PRO A 326 -1.26 -3.53 1.38
CA PRO A 326 -2.34 -4.11 2.16
C PRO A 326 -1.93 -4.33 3.62
N ASP A 327 -2.78 -3.91 4.54
CA ASP A 327 -2.59 -4.13 5.98
C ASP A 327 -2.89 -5.59 6.37
N TYR A 328 -3.73 -6.25 5.58
CA TYR A 328 -4.14 -7.65 5.77
C TYR A 328 -4.57 -8.27 4.43
N ASN A 329 -4.58 -9.61 4.37
CA ASN A 329 -4.91 -10.34 3.14
C ASN A 329 -6.44 -10.51 2.97
N ASP A 330 -7.10 -9.42 2.61
CA ASP A 330 -8.52 -9.37 2.27
C ASP A 330 -8.79 -8.16 1.36
N PRO A 331 -9.63 -8.26 0.31
CA PRO A 331 -9.89 -7.14 -0.61
C PRO A 331 -10.38 -5.86 0.06
N MET A 332 -10.93 -5.96 1.27
CA MET A 332 -11.35 -4.80 2.06
C MET A 332 -10.21 -3.78 2.25
N THR A 333 -8.95 -4.24 2.38
CA THR A 333 -7.80 -3.36 2.66
C THR A 333 -7.54 -2.31 1.57
N ASP A 334 -7.90 -2.63 0.33
CA ASP A 334 -7.76 -1.73 -0.82
C ASP A 334 -9.08 -1.04 -1.16
N LEU A 335 -10.20 -1.78 -1.07
CA LEU A 335 -11.48 -1.30 -1.58
C LEU A 335 -12.20 -0.37 -0.61
N ASP A 336 -12.02 -0.52 0.71
CA ASP A 336 -12.61 0.41 1.67
C ASP A 336 -11.99 1.82 1.59
N LEU A 337 -10.79 1.95 1.00
CA LEU A 337 -10.15 3.26 0.76
C LEU A 337 -11.01 4.19 -0.11
N MET A 338 -11.88 3.63 -0.95
CA MET A 338 -12.73 4.41 -1.86
C MET A 338 -14.09 4.72 -1.27
N MET A 339 -14.41 4.25 -0.06
CA MET A 339 -15.65 4.60 0.65
C MET A 339 -15.68 6.10 0.97
N SER A 340 -16.85 6.70 0.85
CA SER A 340 -17.06 8.14 1.13
C SER A 340 -16.70 8.53 2.57
N THR A 341 -16.75 7.58 3.49
CA THR A 341 -16.47 7.76 4.93
C THR A 341 -15.04 7.43 5.33
N ASN A 342 -14.20 6.88 4.41
CA ASN A 342 -12.84 6.50 4.74
C ASN A 342 -11.90 7.71 4.72
N GLY A 343 -11.17 7.93 5.82
CA GLY A 343 -10.20 9.03 5.95
C GLY A 343 -9.01 8.97 4.98
N ASN A 344 -8.76 7.81 4.35
CA ASN A 344 -7.75 7.61 3.30
C ASN A 344 -8.32 7.72 1.89
N ASN A 345 -9.58 8.13 1.74
CA ASN A 345 -10.15 8.42 0.43
C ASN A 345 -9.55 9.74 -0.12
N HIS A 346 -8.43 9.62 -0.80
CA HIS A 346 -7.72 10.77 -1.39
C HIS A 346 -8.24 11.16 -2.78
N THR A 347 -9.43 10.71 -3.18
CA THR A 347 -10.08 11.10 -4.43
C THR A 347 -11.25 12.04 -4.20
N GLY A 348 -11.83 11.98 -3.01
CA GLY A 348 -13.12 12.59 -2.70
C GLY A 348 -14.30 11.92 -3.40
N TYR A 349 -14.11 10.69 -3.92
CA TYR A 349 -15.17 9.85 -4.47
C TYR A 349 -16.23 9.56 -3.40
N ALA A 350 -17.49 9.71 -3.77
CA ALA A 350 -18.63 9.49 -2.88
C ALA A 350 -19.80 8.95 -3.70
N ASP A 351 -19.97 7.65 -3.66
CA ASP A 351 -21.05 6.93 -4.35
C ASP A 351 -21.74 5.99 -3.39
N ALA A 352 -23.06 6.18 -3.22
CA ALA A 352 -23.86 5.45 -2.25
C ALA A 352 -23.99 3.95 -2.60
N ASP A 353 -24.00 3.60 -3.88
CA ASP A 353 -24.09 2.20 -4.30
C ASP A 353 -22.76 1.49 -4.04
N TYR A 354 -21.62 2.16 -4.25
CA TYR A 354 -20.31 1.65 -3.88
C TYR A 354 -20.19 1.44 -2.36
N ASP A 355 -20.55 2.45 -1.57
CA ASP A 355 -20.52 2.36 -0.12
C ASP A 355 -21.40 1.19 0.37
N ALA A 356 -22.60 1.01 -0.22
CA ALA A 356 -23.49 -0.09 0.12
C ALA A 356 -22.91 -1.48 -0.23
N LEU A 357 -22.18 -1.60 -1.36
CA LEU A 357 -21.47 -2.84 -1.69
C LEU A 357 -20.45 -3.18 -0.60
N ILE A 358 -19.56 -2.25 -0.25
CA ILE A 358 -18.53 -2.49 0.76
C ILE A 358 -19.15 -2.78 2.13
N GLU A 359 -20.18 -2.02 2.56
CA GLU A 359 -20.89 -2.28 3.82
C GLU A 359 -21.52 -3.67 3.86
N SER A 360 -22.09 -4.15 2.75
CA SER A 360 -22.71 -5.49 2.70
C SER A 360 -21.72 -6.63 2.93
N THR A 361 -20.44 -6.44 2.58
CA THR A 361 -19.37 -7.45 2.82
C THR A 361 -19.11 -7.70 4.31
N LYS A 362 -19.48 -6.76 5.19
CA LYS A 362 -19.31 -6.87 6.64
C LYS A 362 -20.30 -7.83 7.29
N THR A 363 -21.37 -8.19 6.58
CA THR A 363 -22.42 -9.11 7.08
C THR A 363 -22.51 -10.41 6.30
N GLU A 364 -21.95 -10.46 5.06
CA GLU A 364 -21.94 -11.68 4.25
C GLU A 364 -20.95 -12.69 4.84
N ARG A 365 -21.46 -13.90 5.14
CA ARG A 365 -20.69 -14.97 5.77
C ARG A 365 -20.25 -16.06 4.80
N ASP A 366 -20.87 -16.16 3.64
CA ASP A 366 -20.38 -17.03 2.57
C ASP A 366 -19.21 -16.35 1.87
N ALA A 367 -18.05 -16.99 1.91
CA ALA A 367 -16.81 -16.40 1.39
C ALA A 367 -16.90 -16.12 -0.11
N ALA A 368 -17.53 -17.03 -0.90
CA ALA A 368 -17.64 -16.86 -2.34
C ALA A 368 -18.65 -15.75 -2.69
N ALA A 369 -19.78 -15.67 -1.98
CA ALA A 369 -20.73 -14.56 -2.15
C ALA A 369 -20.09 -13.22 -1.79
N ARG A 370 -19.31 -13.16 -0.70
CA ARG A 370 -18.58 -11.97 -0.29
C ARG A 370 -17.54 -11.54 -1.34
N GLU A 371 -16.79 -12.48 -1.89
CA GLU A 371 -15.85 -12.20 -2.97
C GLU A 371 -16.57 -11.61 -4.20
N GLN A 372 -17.75 -12.12 -4.56
CA GLN A 372 -18.51 -11.57 -5.68
C GLN A 372 -18.99 -10.13 -5.43
N ILE A 373 -19.25 -9.73 -4.19
CA ILE A 373 -19.56 -8.34 -3.86
C ILE A 373 -18.33 -7.45 -4.09
N PHE A 374 -17.15 -7.89 -3.69
CA PHE A 374 -15.90 -7.16 -3.97
C PHE A 374 -15.60 -7.07 -5.47
N VAL A 375 -15.89 -8.12 -6.23
CA VAL A 375 -15.77 -8.09 -7.71
C VAL A 375 -16.69 -7.01 -8.29
N GLN A 376 -17.93 -6.88 -7.80
CA GLN A 376 -18.84 -5.81 -8.24
C GLN A 376 -18.32 -4.43 -7.86
N ALA A 377 -17.71 -4.27 -6.68
CA ALA A 377 -17.09 -3.03 -6.25
C ALA A 377 -15.91 -2.63 -7.17
N GLU A 378 -15.04 -3.57 -7.54
CA GLU A 378 -13.96 -3.33 -8.52
C GLU A 378 -14.50 -2.90 -9.90
N MET A 379 -15.55 -3.56 -10.39
CA MET A 379 -16.18 -3.20 -11.65
C MET A 379 -16.74 -1.78 -11.61
N LYS A 380 -17.37 -1.40 -10.49
CA LYS A 380 -17.90 -0.05 -10.31
C LYS A 380 -16.79 1.00 -10.25
N LEU A 381 -15.67 0.71 -9.56
CA LEU A 381 -14.50 1.60 -9.59
C LEU A 381 -13.90 1.76 -10.98
N ALA A 382 -13.87 0.70 -11.77
CA ALA A 382 -13.41 0.78 -13.17
C ALA A 382 -14.37 1.58 -14.05
N GLU A 383 -15.67 1.55 -13.76
CA GLU A 383 -16.68 2.37 -14.45
C GLU A 383 -16.55 3.84 -14.08
N ASP A 384 -16.42 4.18 -12.80
CA ASP A 384 -16.39 5.57 -12.29
C ASP A 384 -15.00 6.20 -12.37
N MET A 385 -13.95 5.38 -12.39
CA MET A 385 -12.55 5.75 -12.55
C MET A 385 -12.05 6.81 -11.55
N PRO A 386 -12.31 6.70 -10.22
CA PRO A 386 -11.75 7.65 -9.26
C PRO A 386 -10.24 7.48 -9.08
N VAL A 387 -9.72 6.31 -9.45
CA VAL A 387 -8.29 5.99 -9.50
C VAL A 387 -7.93 5.39 -10.86
N ILE A 388 -6.67 5.56 -11.27
CA ILE A 388 -6.12 4.98 -12.49
C ILE A 388 -4.98 4.04 -12.09
N PRO A 389 -5.22 2.73 -11.93
CA PRO A 389 -4.20 1.75 -11.60
C PRO A 389 -3.11 1.69 -12.68
N VAL A 390 -1.86 1.59 -12.22
CA VAL A 390 -0.70 1.54 -13.11
C VAL A 390 -0.01 0.18 -13.04
N TYR A 391 0.45 -0.21 -11.87
CA TYR A 391 1.16 -1.47 -11.71
C TYR A 391 0.98 -2.07 -10.31
N TRP A 392 1.16 -3.39 -10.27
CA TRP A 392 1.31 -4.20 -9.09
C TRP A 392 2.79 -4.47 -8.84
N ARG A 393 3.25 -4.26 -7.61
CA ARG A 393 4.67 -4.26 -7.30
C ARG A 393 5.21 -5.64 -7.01
N HIS A 394 6.24 -6.04 -7.77
CA HIS A 394 7.18 -7.08 -7.40
C HIS A 394 8.43 -6.48 -6.78
N GLU A 395 8.98 -7.15 -5.80
CA GLU A 395 10.20 -6.74 -5.13
C GLU A 395 11.32 -7.75 -5.37
N ASP A 396 12.45 -7.23 -5.84
CA ASP A 396 13.67 -7.99 -6.03
C ASP A 396 14.59 -7.77 -4.84
N TYR A 397 15.20 -8.83 -4.34
CA TYR A 397 16.20 -8.72 -3.29
C TYR A 397 17.33 -9.74 -3.47
N ALA A 398 18.48 -9.39 -2.95
CA ALA A 398 19.61 -10.28 -2.78
C ALA A 398 19.82 -10.58 -1.30
N ALA A 399 20.14 -11.82 -0.99
CA ALA A 399 20.55 -12.25 0.35
C ALA A 399 21.90 -12.95 0.25
N SER A 400 22.83 -12.61 1.13
CA SER A 400 24.16 -13.22 1.20
C SER A 400 24.07 -14.75 1.31
N GLU A 401 24.96 -15.47 0.67
CA GLU A 401 25.09 -16.93 0.80
C GLU A 401 25.38 -17.40 2.24
N LYS A 402 25.78 -16.46 3.11
CA LYS A 402 25.89 -16.73 4.55
C LYS A 402 24.53 -17.01 5.21
N LEU A 403 23.42 -16.51 4.64
CA LEU A 403 22.07 -16.75 5.14
C LEU A 403 21.54 -18.08 4.57
N VAL A 404 21.80 -19.16 5.28
CA VAL A 404 21.56 -20.53 4.76
C VAL A 404 20.16 -21.05 5.01
N GLU A 405 19.44 -20.52 6.00
CA GLU A 405 18.09 -20.99 6.38
C GLU A 405 17.29 -19.88 7.08
N GLY A 406 15.98 -19.94 6.97
CA GLY A 406 15.05 -19.19 7.80
C GLY A 406 14.82 -17.73 7.39
N TYR A 407 15.65 -17.15 6.52
CA TYR A 407 15.39 -15.84 5.96
C TYR A 407 14.38 -15.95 4.81
N ALA A 408 13.35 -15.14 4.86
CA ALA A 408 12.40 -15.01 3.76
C ALA A 408 11.73 -13.63 3.80
N ARG A 409 11.42 -13.12 2.61
CA ARG A 409 10.50 -12.01 2.42
C ARG A 409 9.21 -12.56 1.82
N LYS A 410 8.08 -12.10 2.33
CA LYS A 410 6.74 -12.56 1.91
C LYS A 410 5.81 -11.38 1.81
N PRO A 411 4.73 -11.49 1.01
CA PRO A 411 3.65 -10.51 1.03
C PRO A 411 3.19 -10.24 2.47
N PHE A 412 2.85 -9.00 2.78
CA PHE A 412 2.41 -8.54 4.11
C PHE A 412 3.44 -8.66 5.24
N GLN A 413 4.68 -9.06 4.94
CA GLN A 413 5.77 -9.17 5.91
C GLN A 413 7.06 -8.65 5.27
N ALA A 414 7.55 -7.50 5.72
CA ALA A 414 8.74 -6.88 5.14
C ALA A 414 9.99 -7.75 5.33
N TYR A 415 10.29 -8.17 6.57
CA TYR A 415 11.49 -8.93 6.92
C TYR A 415 11.20 -9.92 8.04
N ASN A 416 11.69 -11.14 7.91
CA ASN A 416 11.63 -12.12 8.99
C ASN A 416 13.02 -12.72 9.21
N PHE A 417 13.62 -12.39 10.36
CA PHE A 417 14.94 -12.86 10.77
C PHE A 417 14.89 -13.83 11.97
N ILE A 418 13.71 -14.13 12.53
CA ILE A 418 13.58 -14.86 13.80
C ILE A 418 14.30 -16.20 13.75
N TYR A 419 14.09 -16.95 12.67
CA TYR A 419 14.67 -18.31 12.51
C TYR A 419 15.83 -18.36 11.52
N THR A 420 16.40 -17.20 11.18
CA THR A 420 17.52 -17.11 10.25
C THR A 420 18.77 -17.72 10.85
N LYS A 421 19.48 -18.52 10.04
CA LYS A 421 20.78 -19.12 10.38
C LYS A 421 21.84 -18.63 9.43
N LEU A 422 23.04 -18.41 9.96
CA LEU A 422 24.24 -18.16 9.17
C LEU A 422 24.98 -19.47 8.90
N ALA A 423 25.71 -19.53 7.79
CA ALA A 423 26.71 -20.58 7.58
C ALA A 423 27.80 -20.50 8.67
N ASP A 424 28.35 -21.65 9.04
CA ASP A 424 29.45 -21.78 10.00
C ASP A 424 30.73 -21.10 9.48
#